data_467a4f7077d74b06b4ce5cf8bd0e494c
#
_entry.id   467a4f7077d74b06b4ce5cf8bd0e494c
#
_cell.length_a   1.000
_cell.length_b   1.000
_cell.length_c   1.000
_cell.angle_alpha   90.00
_cell.angle_beta   90.00
_cell.angle_gamma   90.00
#
_symmetry.space_group_name_H-M   'P 1'
#
loop_
_entity.id
_entity.type
_entity.pdbx_description
1 polymer ?
#
loop_
_entity_poly.entity_id
_entity_poly.type
_entity_poly.pdbx_seq_one_letter_code
_entity_poly.pdbx_strand_id
1 'polypeptide(L)'
;KCEGLDTSITKEDTKDTKKVRSCIECYSCLSSCPVVNIATEEFGGPYLMRYIDKFETDPRDNFDRLKEALDEGLYNCTSCGKCLAVCPKNINTFGDAIEKMRAIAVANGSGPLPEHVAFKENIMKTGRSIKTDKTPFIEEAENKTGSKVAFFTGCMVDYKFPEIGHKLVKILKENGIDIDIP
;
A
#
# COMPACT_ATOMS: atom_id res chain seq x y z
N LYS A 1 15.50 -24.92 -28.66
CA LYS A 1 16.45 -25.79 -27.93
C LYS A 1 16.34 -25.40 -26.48
N CYS A 2 15.82 -26.28 -25.62
CA CYS A 2 15.99 -26.12 -24.18
C CYS A 2 17.49 -26.37 -23.89
N GLU A 3 18.24 -25.33 -23.69
CA GLU A 3 19.55 -25.41 -23.10
C GLU A 3 19.38 -25.96 -21.69
N GLY A 4 20.31 -26.84 -21.27
CA GLY A 4 20.15 -27.67 -20.09
C GLY A 4 19.75 -26.90 -18.84
N LEU A 5 19.00 -27.54 -17.95
CA LEU A 5 18.62 -27.01 -16.65
C LEU A 5 19.86 -26.49 -15.92
N ASP A 6 19.85 -25.22 -15.55
CA ASP A 6 20.88 -24.68 -14.66
C ASP A 6 20.78 -25.38 -13.31
N THR A 7 21.71 -26.29 -13.06
CA THR A 7 21.76 -27.07 -11.83
C THR A 7 22.28 -26.28 -10.62
N SER A 8 22.70 -25.02 -10.83
CA SER A 8 23.08 -24.10 -9.75
C SER A 8 21.89 -23.57 -8.95
N ILE A 9 20.68 -23.59 -9.54
CA ILE A 9 19.46 -23.09 -8.90
C ILE A 9 18.96 -24.08 -7.86
N THR A 10 18.87 -23.62 -6.62
CA THR A 10 18.46 -24.42 -5.46
C THR A 10 16.97 -24.20 -5.13
N LYS A 11 16.46 -25.00 -4.20
CA LYS A 11 15.08 -24.81 -3.66
C LYS A 11 14.95 -23.48 -2.90
N GLU A 12 16.00 -23.00 -2.31
CA GLU A 12 15.99 -21.72 -1.57
C GLU A 12 15.83 -20.56 -2.52
N ASP A 13 16.49 -20.58 -3.69
CA ASP A 13 16.37 -19.53 -4.71
C ASP A 13 14.93 -19.39 -5.25
N THR A 14 14.13 -20.46 -5.16
CA THR A 14 12.74 -20.45 -5.59
C THR A 14 11.73 -20.31 -4.43
N LYS A 15 12.17 -20.00 -3.22
CA LYS A 15 11.32 -19.95 -2.02
C LYS A 15 10.23 -18.88 -2.11
N ASP A 16 10.59 -17.72 -2.64
CA ASP A 16 9.67 -16.59 -2.78
C ASP A 16 8.56 -16.86 -3.79
N THR A 17 8.87 -17.56 -4.88
CA THR A 17 7.86 -17.94 -5.86
C THR A 17 6.86 -18.96 -5.32
N LYS A 18 7.23 -19.74 -4.29
CA LYS A 18 6.40 -20.83 -3.75
C LYS A 18 5.06 -20.35 -3.24
N LYS A 19 5.00 -19.21 -2.57
CA LYS A 19 3.76 -18.65 -2.02
C LYS A 19 2.75 -18.35 -3.11
N VAL A 20 3.18 -17.61 -4.13
CA VAL A 20 2.33 -17.16 -5.23
C VAL A 20 1.98 -18.28 -6.23
N ARG A 21 2.79 -19.34 -6.30
CA ARG A 21 2.56 -20.51 -7.18
C ARG A 21 1.40 -21.41 -6.72
N SER A 22 0.97 -21.32 -5.48
CA SER A 22 -0.16 -22.13 -4.96
C SER A 22 -1.54 -21.69 -5.48
N CYS A 23 -1.59 -20.66 -6.32
CA CYS A 23 -2.80 -20.14 -6.93
C CYS A 23 -3.49 -21.18 -7.81
N ILE A 24 -4.81 -21.33 -7.62
CA ILE A 24 -5.68 -22.23 -8.39
C ILE A 24 -6.43 -21.51 -9.51
N GLU A 25 -6.09 -20.25 -9.78
CA GLU A 25 -6.63 -19.43 -10.88
C GLU A 25 -8.16 -19.29 -10.87
N CYS A 26 -8.74 -19.19 -9.67
CA CYS A 26 -10.19 -19.05 -9.48
C CYS A 26 -10.72 -17.63 -9.74
N TYR A 27 -9.87 -16.64 -9.95
CA TYR A 27 -10.17 -15.23 -10.23
C TYR A 27 -11.00 -14.50 -9.16
N SER A 28 -11.24 -15.09 -7.98
CA SER A 28 -11.98 -14.42 -6.90
C SER A 28 -11.34 -13.10 -6.47
N CYS A 29 -10.00 -13.02 -6.46
CA CYS A 29 -9.27 -11.79 -6.17
C CYS A 29 -9.48 -10.71 -7.23
N LEU A 30 -9.62 -11.08 -8.50
CA LEU A 30 -9.85 -10.16 -9.61
C LEU A 30 -11.28 -9.60 -9.55
N SER A 31 -12.28 -10.46 -9.42
CA SER A 31 -13.69 -10.07 -9.36
C SER A 31 -14.04 -9.21 -8.13
N SER A 32 -13.32 -9.39 -7.03
CA SER A 32 -13.54 -8.62 -5.79
C SER A 32 -12.72 -7.33 -5.71
N CYS A 33 -11.81 -7.07 -6.67
CA CYS A 33 -10.93 -5.92 -6.64
C CYS A 33 -11.71 -4.62 -6.92
N PRO A 34 -11.75 -3.65 -5.98
CA PRO A 34 -12.47 -2.40 -6.21
C PRO A 34 -11.83 -1.55 -7.31
N VAL A 35 -10.51 -1.61 -7.49
CA VAL A 35 -9.82 -0.85 -8.53
C VAL A 35 -10.15 -1.40 -9.91
N VAL A 36 -10.06 -2.72 -10.12
CA VAL A 36 -10.43 -3.36 -11.39
C VAL A 36 -11.88 -3.06 -11.77
N ASN A 37 -12.78 -3.02 -10.79
CA ASN A 37 -14.21 -2.76 -11.05
C ASN A 37 -14.50 -1.32 -11.50
N ILE A 38 -13.58 -0.38 -11.27
CA ILE A 38 -13.74 1.04 -11.61
C ILE A 38 -12.84 1.43 -12.79
N ALA A 39 -11.63 0.89 -12.85
CA ALA A 39 -10.56 1.30 -13.76
C ALA A 39 -9.87 0.07 -14.37
N THR A 40 -10.63 -0.74 -15.12
CA THR A 40 -10.16 -2.00 -15.73
C THR A 40 -9.02 -1.81 -16.72
N GLU A 41 -8.97 -0.66 -17.39
CA GLU A 41 -7.92 -0.36 -18.36
C GLU A 41 -6.62 0.15 -17.74
N GLU A 42 -6.67 0.55 -16.46
CA GLU A 42 -5.52 1.15 -15.77
C GLU A 42 -4.82 0.18 -14.80
N PHE A 43 -5.44 -0.96 -14.52
CA PHE A 43 -4.89 -1.93 -13.57
C PHE A 43 -5.26 -3.36 -13.94
N GLY A 44 -4.26 -4.15 -14.32
CA GLY A 44 -4.42 -5.57 -14.64
C GLY A 44 -4.90 -6.46 -13.48
N GLY A 45 -4.97 -5.90 -12.27
CA GLY A 45 -5.55 -6.54 -11.10
C GLY A 45 -4.64 -7.49 -10.35
N PRO A 46 -5.09 -7.95 -9.17
CA PRO A 46 -4.26 -8.74 -8.28
C PRO A 46 -3.89 -10.11 -8.85
N TYR A 47 -4.71 -10.70 -9.71
CA TYR A 47 -4.37 -11.95 -10.36
C TYR A 47 -3.15 -11.79 -11.28
N LEU A 48 -3.17 -10.77 -12.16
CA LEU A 48 -2.07 -10.50 -13.09
C LEU A 48 -0.79 -10.13 -12.34
N MET A 49 -0.88 -9.25 -11.34
CA MET A 49 0.27 -8.86 -10.53
C MET A 49 0.93 -10.06 -9.84
N ARG A 50 0.14 -10.97 -9.27
CA ARG A 50 0.64 -12.22 -8.70
C ARG A 50 1.32 -13.09 -9.78
N TYR A 51 0.76 -13.09 -11.00
CA TYR A 51 1.30 -13.89 -12.08
C TYR A 51 2.63 -13.34 -12.58
N ILE A 52 2.76 -12.04 -12.70
CA ILE A 52 4.01 -11.36 -13.05
C ILE A 52 5.07 -11.59 -11.95
N ASP A 53 4.73 -11.39 -10.67
CA ASP A 53 5.65 -11.61 -9.55
C ASP A 53 6.19 -13.04 -9.50
N LYS A 54 5.37 -14.02 -9.86
CA LYS A 54 5.81 -15.41 -9.94
C LYS A 54 7.01 -15.60 -10.87
N PHE A 55 7.08 -14.82 -11.95
CA PHE A 55 8.19 -14.87 -12.90
C PHE A 55 9.32 -13.90 -12.52
N GLU A 56 9.01 -12.70 -12.04
CA GLU A 56 9.99 -11.73 -11.55
C GLU A 56 10.89 -12.32 -10.46
N THR A 57 10.32 -13.17 -9.62
CA THR A 57 11.04 -13.81 -8.52
C THR A 57 11.57 -15.20 -8.84
N ASP A 58 11.40 -15.68 -10.06
CA ASP A 58 11.94 -16.98 -10.50
C ASP A 58 13.31 -16.76 -11.16
N PRO A 59 14.40 -17.27 -10.61
CA PRO A 59 15.76 -17.06 -11.13
C PRO A 59 15.98 -17.67 -12.53
N ARG A 60 15.01 -18.38 -13.06
CA ARG A 60 15.04 -18.97 -14.42
C ARG A 60 14.43 -18.08 -15.47
N ASP A 61 13.70 -17.04 -15.07
CA ASP A 61 13.11 -16.04 -15.98
C ASP A 61 14.07 -14.86 -16.13
N ASN A 62 14.39 -14.48 -17.38
CA ASN A 62 15.32 -13.40 -17.71
C ASN A 62 14.61 -12.22 -18.38
N PHE A 63 13.27 -12.19 -18.37
CA PHE A 63 12.52 -11.06 -18.91
C PHE A 63 12.38 -9.95 -17.89
N ASP A 64 12.24 -8.72 -18.37
CA ASP A 64 11.93 -7.55 -17.53
C ASP A 64 10.46 -7.56 -17.11
N ARG A 65 10.16 -8.35 -16.09
CA ARG A 65 8.80 -8.50 -15.56
C ARG A 65 8.37 -7.29 -14.73
N LEU A 66 9.33 -6.58 -14.17
CA LEU A 66 9.05 -5.35 -13.45
C LEU A 66 8.47 -4.28 -14.38
N LYS A 67 9.05 -4.13 -15.59
CA LYS A 67 8.49 -3.22 -16.59
C LYS A 67 7.05 -3.60 -16.95
N GLU A 68 6.79 -4.87 -17.18
CA GLU A 68 5.45 -5.39 -17.45
C GLU A 68 4.47 -5.05 -16.30
N ALA A 69 4.89 -5.22 -15.05
CA ALA A 69 4.07 -4.85 -13.88
C ALA A 69 3.77 -3.35 -13.82
N LEU A 70 4.75 -2.49 -14.14
CA LEU A 70 4.58 -1.04 -14.18
C LEU A 70 3.59 -0.62 -15.27
N ASP A 71 3.73 -1.18 -16.47
CA ASP A 71 2.84 -0.91 -17.61
C ASP A 71 1.38 -1.36 -17.31
N GLU A 72 1.20 -2.42 -16.51
CA GLU A 72 -0.09 -2.96 -16.07
C GLU A 72 -0.60 -2.32 -14.75
N GLY A 73 -0.06 -1.18 -14.37
CA GLY A 73 -0.58 -0.36 -13.26
C GLY A 73 -0.20 -0.84 -11.87
N LEU A 74 1.03 -1.29 -11.65
CA LEU A 74 1.54 -1.72 -10.34
C LEU A 74 1.22 -0.74 -9.19
N TYR A 75 1.27 0.57 -9.47
CA TYR A 75 1.00 1.62 -8.47
C TYR A 75 -0.49 1.95 -8.28
N ASN A 76 -1.38 1.42 -9.13
CA ASN A 76 -2.83 1.67 -9.01
C ASN A 76 -3.49 0.79 -7.95
N CYS A 77 -2.80 -0.22 -7.42
CA CYS A 77 -3.29 -0.98 -6.28
C CYS A 77 -3.37 -0.11 -5.02
N THR A 78 -4.54 -0.07 -4.39
CA THR A 78 -4.79 0.69 -3.15
C THR A 78 -4.38 -0.05 -1.87
N SER A 79 -3.76 -1.22 -1.98
CA SER A 79 -3.34 -2.08 -0.85
C SER A 79 -4.46 -2.41 0.16
N CYS A 80 -5.72 -2.46 -0.29
CA CYS A 80 -6.89 -2.65 0.56
C CYS A 80 -7.03 -4.05 1.17
N GLY A 81 -6.22 -5.03 0.75
CA GLY A 81 -6.23 -6.40 1.26
C GLY A 81 -7.42 -7.27 0.84
N LYS A 82 -8.37 -6.77 0.02
CA LYS A 82 -9.55 -7.51 -0.39
C LYS A 82 -9.21 -8.82 -1.10
N CYS A 83 -8.17 -8.81 -1.93
CA CYS A 83 -7.68 -10.00 -2.64
C CYS A 83 -7.23 -11.12 -1.70
N LEU A 84 -6.63 -10.79 -0.55
CA LEU A 84 -6.28 -11.77 0.48
C LEU A 84 -7.55 -12.32 1.16
N ALA A 85 -8.48 -11.44 1.53
CA ALA A 85 -9.69 -11.83 2.26
C ALA A 85 -10.57 -12.85 1.51
N VAL A 86 -10.56 -12.82 0.17
CA VAL A 86 -11.35 -13.74 -0.67
C VAL A 86 -10.55 -14.91 -1.21
N CYS A 87 -9.25 -15.00 -0.95
CA CYS A 87 -8.39 -16.02 -1.55
C CYS A 87 -8.54 -17.38 -0.83
N PRO A 88 -9.04 -18.43 -1.51
CA PRO A 88 -9.19 -19.76 -0.88
C PRO A 88 -7.85 -20.43 -0.57
N LYS A 89 -6.76 -19.93 -1.17
CA LYS A 89 -5.37 -20.37 -0.93
C LYS A 89 -4.60 -19.46 0.01
N ASN A 90 -5.26 -18.43 0.57
CA ASN A 90 -4.68 -17.47 1.50
C ASN A 90 -3.40 -16.81 0.98
N ILE A 91 -3.37 -16.45 -0.31
CA ILE A 91 -2.25 -15.77 -0.94
C ILE A 91 -2.38 -14.28 -0.68
N ASN A 92 -1.40 -13.71 0.00
CA ASN A 92 -1.33 -12.27 0.25
C ASN A 92 -0.77 -11.53 -0.97
N THR A 93 -1.56 -11.43 -2.03
CA THR A 93 -1.11 -10.85 -3.30
C THR A 93 -0.62 -9.41 -3.15
N PHE A 94 -1.28 -8.59 -2.32
CA PHE A 94 -0.85 -7.20 -2.17
C PHE A 94 0.50 -7.09 -1.44
N GLY A 95 0.73 -7.86 -0.37
CA GLY A 95 1.99 -7.82 0.38
C GLY A 95 3.10 -8.65 -0.26
N ASP A 96 2.80 -9.92 -0.62
CA ASP A 96 3.83 -10.85 -1.10
C ASP A 96 4.20 -10.65 -2.58
N ALA A 97 3.36 -9.95 -3.38
CA ALA A 97 3.66 -9.66 -4.78
C ALA A 97 3.74 -8.15 -5.07
N ILE A 98 2.65 -7.40 -4.90
CA ILE A 98 2.58 -6.00 -5.33
C ILE A 98 3.56 -5.11 -4.55
N GLU A 99 3.56 -5.16 -3.22
CA GLU A 99 4.48 -4.34 -2.42
C GLU A 99 5.93 -4.75 -2.63
N LYS A 100 6.18 -6.04 -2.81
CA LYS A 100 7.51 -6.55 -3.16
C LYS A 100 8.00 -6.01 -4.50
N MET A 101 7.18 -6.07 -5.56
CA MET A 101 7.53 -5.50 -6.86
C MET A 101 7.74 -3.97 -6.78
N ARG A 102 6.93 -3.25 -5.99
CA ARG A 102 7.16 -1.82 -5.73
C ARG A 102 8.50 -1.55 -5.06
N ALA A 103 8.90 -2.38 -4.11
CA ALA A 103 10.22 -2.28 -3.47
C ALA A 103 11.35 -2.53 -4.47
N ILE A 104 11.20 -3.53 -5.35
CA ILE A 104 12.16 -3.82 -6.43
C ILE A 104 12.22 -2.62 -7.39
N ALA A 105 11.07 -2.04 -7.78
CA ALA A 105 11.00 -0.87 -8.65
C ALA A 105 11.79 0.32 -8.07
N VAL A 106 11.65 0.58 -6.78
CA VAL A 106 12.40 1.64 -6.09
C VAL A 106 13.89 1.34 -6.06
N ALA A 107 14.27 0.10 -5.77
CA ALA A 107 15.67 -0.33 -5.74
C ALA A 107 16.36 -0.20 -7.12
N ASN A 108 15.62 -0.48 -8.19
CA ASN A 108 16.10 -0.38 -9.57
C ASN A 108 15.99 1.04 -10.18
N GLY A 109 15.49 2.03 -9.41
CA GLY A 109 15.32 3.40 -9.89
C GLY A 109 14.12 3.61 -10.83
N SER A 110 13.25 2.62 -10.99
CA SER A 110 12.00 2.69 -11.77
C SER A 110 10.78 3.13 -10.92
N GLY A 111 11.01 3.47 -9.68
CA GLY A 111 9.99 3.94 -8.71
C GLY A 111 10.62 4.80 -7.63
N PRO A 112 9.79 5.39 -6.75
CA PRO A 112 8.34 5.51 -6.82
C PRO A 112 7.88 6.43 -7.96
N LEU A 113 6.55 6.54 -8.18
CA LEU A 113 6.03 7.53 -9.14
C LEU A 113 6.49 8.95 -8.76
N PRO A 114 6.70 9.85 -9.74
CA PRO A 114 7.16 11.23 -9.49
C PRO A 114 6.29 11.96 -8.45
N GLU A 115 4.99 11.74 -8.48
CA GLU A 115 4.01 12.34 -7.55
C GLU A 115 4.23 11.89 -6.10
N HIS A 116 4.77 10.67 -5.90
CA HIS A 116 5.06 10.13 -4.57
C HIS A 116 6.36 10.66 -3.97
N VAL A 117 7.27 11.21 -4.78
CA VAL A 117 8.58 11.71 -4.30
C VAL A 117 8.39 12.83 -3.28
N ALA A 118 7.50 13.78 -3.57
CA ALA A 118 7.24 14.91 -2.67
C ALA A 118 6.69 14.44 -1.31
N PHE A 119 5.81 13.44 -1.30
CA PHE A 119 5.31 12.81 -0.06
C PHE A 119 6.44 12.15 0.72
N LYS A 120 7.24 11.33 0.05
CA LYS A 120 8.39 10.64 0.65
C LYS A 120 9.35 11.64 1.30
N GLU A 121 9.74 12.69 0.57
CA GLU A 121 10.67 13.70 1.09
C GLU A 121 10.10 14.44 2.29
N ASN A 122 8.82 14.78 2.27
CA ASN A 122 8.18 15.47 3.38
C ASN A 122 8.12 14.55 4.62
N ILE A 123 7.73 13.29 4.46
CA ILE A 123 7.71 12.31 5.56
C ILE A 123 9.11 12.13 6.14
N MET A 124 10.13 11.97 5.31
CA MET A 124 11.51 11.78 5.78
C MET A 124 12.06 12.98 6.54
N LYS A 125 11.65 14.21 6.16
CA LYS A 125 12.11 15.44 6.82
C LYS A 125 11.33 15.80 8.07
N THR A 126 10.03 15.55 8.09
CA THR A 126 9.12 16.10 9.11
C THR A 126 8.30 15.05 9.86
N GLY A 127 8.31 13.79 9.41
CA GLY A 127 7.39 12.75 9.89
C GLY A 127 5.94 12.93 9.40
N ARG A 128 5.68 13.90 8.51
CA ARG A 128 4.34 14.34 8.11
C ARG A 128 4.10 14.08 6.62
N SER A 129 2.94 13.56 6.26
CA SER A 129 2.59 13.32 4.85
C SER A 129 2.18 14.60 4.11
N ILE A 130 1.70 15.61 4.82
CA ILE A 130 1.19 16.87 4.25
C ILE A 130 2.13 18.01 4.61
N LYS A 131 2.57 18.76 3.60
CA LYS A 131 3.29 20.02 3.82
C LYS A 131 2.30 21.12 4.17
N THR A 132 2.51 21.81 5.27
CA THR A 132 1.68 22.94 5.71
C THR A 132 2.54 23.99 6.36
N ASP A 133 2.16 25.25 6.16
CA ASP A 133 2.73 26.41 6.87
C ASP A 133 1.87 26.83 8.08
N LYS A 134 0.74 26.10 8.31
CA LYS A 134 -0.16 26.33 9.44
C LYS A 134 0.35 25.59 10.68
N THR A 135 0.07 26.12 11.86
CA THR A 135 0.27 25.42 13.12
C THR A 135 -0.62 24.17 13.14
N PRO A 136 -0.10 23.00 13.49
CA PRO A 136 -0.89 21.78 13.62
C PRO A 136 -1.99 21.94 14.68
N PHE A 137 -3.16 21.34 14.42
CA PHE A 137 -4.28 21.37 15.38
C PHE A 137 -3.88 20.83 16.77
N ILE A 138 -3.06 19.79 16.81
CA ILE A 138 -2.57 19.19 18.07
C ILE A 138 -1.79 20.20 18.92
N GLU A 139 -1.03 21.11 18.32
CA GLU A 139 -0.25 22.13 19.04
C GLU A 139 -1.14 23.25 19.60
N GLU A 140 -2.29 23.53 18.97
CA GLU A 140 -3.24 24.56 19.39
C GLU A 140 -4.36 24.05 20.31
N ALA A 141 -4.63 22.73 20.26
CA ALA A 141 -5.73 22.14 20.99
C ALA A 141 -5.47 22.06 22.49
N GLU A 142 -6.42 22.52 23.31
CA GLU A 142 -6.43 22.23 24.75
C GLU A 142 -6.66 20.73 24.97
N ASN A 143 -5.67 20.05 25.48
CA ASN A 143 -5.73 18.62 25.77
C ASN A 143 -5.93 18.37 27.27
N LYS A 144 -6.92 17.53 27.63
CA LYS A 144 -7.09 17.01 28.99
C LYS A 144 -6.72 15.53 29.01
N THR A 145 -5.57 15.22 29.59
CA THR A 145 -5.13 13.84 29.78
C THR A 145 -6.03 13.08 30.73
N GLY A 146 -6.29 11.82 30.42
CA GLY A 146 -7.08 10.92 31.28
C GLY A 146 -8.59 10.95 31.06
N SER A 147 -9.06 11.55 29.97
CA SER A 147 -10.46 11.49 29.57
C SER A 147 -10.84 10.09 29.08
N LYS A 148 -12.16 9.76 29.18
CA LYS A 148 -12.69 8.48 28.70
C LYS A 148 -12.81 8.41 27.15
N VAL A 149 -12.72 9.56 26.49
CA VAL A 149 -12.86 9.69 25.04
C VAL A 149 -11.55 10.22 24.46
N ALA A 150 -10.98 9.50 23.50
CA ALA A 150 -9.82 9.94 22.75
C ALA A 150 -10.25 10.41 21.36
N PHE A 151 -9.71 11.56 20.94
CA PHE A 151 -9.90 12.08 19.58
C PHE A 151 -8.59 11.95 18.78
N PHE A 152 -8.56 10.99 17.88
CA PHE A 152 -7.45 10.82 16.94
C PHE A 152 -7.69 11.66 15.70
N THR A 153 -6.89 12.72 15.53
CA THR A 153 -7.09 13.75 14.50
C THR A 153 -6.74 13.29 13.08
N GLY A 154 -5.70 12.48 12.96
CA GLY A 154 -5.10 12.12 11.67
C GLY A 154 -4.54 13.33 10.92
N CYS A 155 -3.77 13.08 9.86
CA CYS A 155 -3.07 14.14 9.11
C CYS A 155 -3.98 15.21 8.50
N MET A 156 -5.21 14.86 8.15
CA MET A 156 -6.11 15.80 7.47
C MET A 156 -6.64 16.87 8.41
N VAL A 157 -7.09 16.48 9.60
CA VAL A 157 -7.57 17.44 10.60
C VAL A 157 -6.42 18.19 11.22
N ASP A 158 -5.30 17.51 11.47
CA ASP A 158 -4.16 18.13 12.13
C ASP A 158 -3.50 19.22 11.26
N TYR A 159 -3.31 18.96 9.94
CA TYR A 159 -2.52 19.85 9.08
C TYR A 159 -3.32 20.60 8.02
N LYS A 160 -4.41 20.04 7.50
CA LYS A 160 -5.12 20.64 6.37
C LYS A 160 -6.37 21.38 6.79
N PHE A 161 -7.11 20.82 7.72
CA PHE A 161 -8.42 21.32 8.16
C PHE A 161 -8.49 21.45 9.69
N PRO A 162 -7.59 22.22 10.35
CA PRO A 162 -7.58 22.35 11.81
C PRO A 162 -8.90 22.92 12.36
N GLU A 163 -9.61 23.73 11.57
CA GLU A 163 -10.91 24.28 11.93
C GLU A 163 -11.99 23.20 12.18
N ILE A 164 -11.87 22.03 11.54
CA ILE A 164 -12.77 20.89 11.83
C ILE A 164 -12.50 20.36 13.24
N GLY A 165 -11.22 20.21 13.60
CA GLY A 165 -10.80 19.79 14.94
C GLY A 165 -11.33 20.73 16.01
N HIS A 166 -11.11 22.03 15.85
CA HIS A 166 -11.60 23.05 16.81
C HIS A 166 -13.11 23.03 17.01
N LYS A 167 -13.87 22.90 15.90
CA LYS A 167 -15.34 22.80 15.96
C LYS A 167 -15.78 21.53 16.67
N LEU A 168 -15.15 20.40 16.40
CA LEU A 168 -15.46 19.13 17.08
C LEU A 168 -15.20 19.21 18.58
N VAL A 169 -14.03 19.74 18.97
CA VAL A 169 -13.70 19.93 20.41
C VAL A 169 -14.74 20.81 21.08
N LYS A 170 -15.14 21.92 20.44
CA LYS A 170 -16.19 22.82 20.97
C LYS A 170 -17.51 22.09 21.18
N ILE A 171 -17.99 21.34 20.18
CA ILE A 171 -19.24 20.58 20.27
C ILE A 171 -19.18 19.57 21.43
N LEU A 172 -18.08 18.83 21.57
CA LEU A 172 -17.92 17.85 22.64
C LEU A 172 -17.92 18.51 24.02
N LYS A 173 -17.20 19.63 24.20
CA LYS A 173 -17.20 20.40 25.44
C LYS A 173 -18.58 20.93 25.81
N GLU A 174 -19.34 21.45 24.85
CA GLU A 174 -20.72 21.95 25.07
C GLU A 174 -21.67 20.80 25.48
N ASN A 175 -21.37 19.57 25.12
CA ASN A 175 -22.10 18.38 25.55
C ASN A 175 -21.53 17.72 26.82
N GLY A 176 -20.62 18.39 27.52
CA GLY A 176 -20.02 17.88 28.77
C GLY A 176 -19.06 16.71 28.58
N ILE A 177 -18.52 16.53 27.38
CA ILE A 177 -17.58 15.45 27.03
C ILE A 177 -16.17 16.03 27.01
N ASP A 178 -15.35 15.63 27.98
CA ASP A 178 -13.91 15.87 27.95
C ASP A 178 -13.22 14.86 27.03
N ILE A 179 -12.22 15.34 26.30
CA ILE A 179 -11.49 14.52 25.32
C ILE A 179 -9.99 14.55 25.59
N ASP A 180 -9.34 13.45 25.27
CA ASP A 180 -7.90 13.30 25.16
C ASP A 180 -7.50 13.33 23.69
N ILE A 181 -6.44 14.08 23.36
CA ILE A 181 -5.90 14.18 22.00
C ILE A 181 -4.48 13.62 22.07
N PRO A 182 -4.29 12.31 21.74
CA PRO A 182 -3.01 11.64 21.86
C PRO A 182 -2.01 12.05 20.77
#